data_ca15ae8fd902e893f57345ec86e4e57b
#
_entry.id   ca15ae8fd902e893f57345ec86e4e57b
#
_cell.length_a   1.000
_cell.length_b   1.000
_cell.length_c   1.000
_cell.angle_alpha   90.00
_cell.angle_beta   90.00
_cell.angle_gamma   90.00
#
_symmetry.space_group_name_H-M   'P 1'
#
loop_
_entity.id
_entity.type
_entity.pdbx_description
1 polymer ?
#
loop_
_entity_poly.entity_id
_entity_poly.type
_entity_poly.pdbx_seq_one_letter_code
_entity_poly.pdbx_strand_id
1 'polypeptide(L)'
;HHMLNELLDRCQRATNAIKSQEQQFASKRDVLANIPDTLSQLNIQVSEVRVSIENARSLLVALSATYPPESLTSVADAPERAAKLLKAAQVTAAQAKETYEAGNSVLALEQIRLASSTVTQAGELANQVMATRSLLENAAANLTAAITSISSDIEDARRLGQPNGPVPAAVLDPLVARAQ
;
A
#
# COMPACT_ATOMS: atom_id res chain seq x y z
N HIS A 1 10.25 -48.65 42.66
CA HIS A 1 9.42 -47.44 42.43
C HIS A 1 10.06 -46.42 41.48
N HIS A 2 11.40 -46.20 41.54
CA HIS A 2 12.08 -45.21 40.72
C HIS A 2 12.06 -45.59 39.21
N MET A 3 12.37 -46.84 38.85
CA MET A 3 12.34 -47.33 37.46
C MET A 3 10.94 -47.27 36.81
N LEU A 4 9.88 -47.48 37.58
CA LEU A 4 8.48 -47.41 37.08
C LEU A 4 8.09 -45.98 36.75
N ASN A 5 8.48 -45.01 37.56
CA ASN A 5 8.23 -43.59 37.32
C ASN A 5 9.01 -43.07 36.10
N GLU A 6 10.23 -43.54 35.94
CA GLU A 6 11.08 -43.18 34.78
C GLU A 6 10.51 -43.75 33.46
N LEU A 7 9.94 -44.97 33.50
CA LEU A 7 9.27 -45.58 32.34
C LEU A 7 7.96 -44.82 32.03
N LEU A 8 7.18 -44.45 33.03
CA LEU A 8 5.96 -43.67 32.88
C LEU A 8 6.28 -42.29 32.24
N ASP A 9 7.29 -41.60 32.74
CA ASP A 9 7.74 -40.31 32.19
C ASP A 9 8.21 -40.43 30.73
N ARG A 10 8.90 -41.51 30.36
CA ARG A 10 9.31 -41.78 28.99
C ARG A 10 8.12 -42.06 28.08
N CYS A 11 7.15 -42.85 28.54
CA CYS A 11 5.91 -43.11 27.81
C CYS A 11 5.10 -41.82 27.60
N GLN A 12 4.99 -41.00 28.65
CA GLN A 12 4.27 -39.73 28.58
C GLN A 12 4.92 -38.76 27.57
N ARG A 13 6.24 -38.64 27.60
CA ARG A 13 7.00 -37.82 26.63
C ARG A 13 6.83 -38.34 25.21
N ALA A 14 6.91 -39.65 24.98
CA ALA A 14 6.67 -40.23 23.67
C ALA A 14 5.25 -39.99 23.16
N THR A 15 4.25 -40.16 24.02
CA THR A 15 2.83 -39.90 23.71
C THR A 15 2.60 -38.43 23.35
N ASN A 16 3.18 -37.50 24.11
CA ASN A 16 3.07 -36.06 23.83
C ASN A 16 3.77 -35.69 22.53
N ALA A 17 4.93 -36.28 22.22
CA ALA A 17 5.63 -36.07 20.95
C ALA A 17 4.80 -36.57 19.75
N ILE A 18 4.17 -37.75 19.86
CA ILE A 18 3.29 -38.32 18.84
C ILE A 18 2.07 -37.40 18.62
N LYS A 19 1.40 -36.97 19.70
CA LYS A 19 0.25 -36.05 19.59
C LYS A 19 0.62 -34.72 18.95
N SER A 20 1.79 -34.18 19.29
CA SER A 20 2.29 -32.95 18.66
C SER A 20 2.56 -33.14 17.15
N GLN A 21 3.14 -34.27 16.78
CA GLN A 21 3.34 -34.60 15.35
C GLN A 21 2.00 -34.82 14.63
N GLU A 22 1.05 -35.52 15.22
CA GLU A 22 -0.28 -35.69 14.62
C GLU A 22 -1.00 -34.36 14.39
N GLN A 23 -0.92 -33.44 15.35
CA GLN A 23 -1.48 -32.08 15.19
C GLN A 23 -0.78 -31.31 14.06
N GLN A 24 0.54 -31.39 13.96
CA GLN A 24 1.29 -30.77 12.86
C GLN A 24 0.94 -31.38 11.50
N PHE A 25 0.75 -32.70 11.42
CA PHE A 25 0.32 -33.37 10.20
C PHE A 25 -1.12 -33.05 9.82
N ALA A 26 -2.03 -32.92 10.80
CA ALA A 26 -3.40 -32.50 10.56
C ALA A 26 -3.44 -31.07 10.00
N SER A 27 -2.74 -30.14 10.65
CA SER A 27 -2.62 -28.74 10.18
C SER A 27 -2.03 -28.63 8.78
N LYS A 28 -0.99 -29.40 8.48
CA LYS A 28 -0.42 -29.43 7.12
C LYS A 28 -1.39 -30.00 6.08
N ARG A 29 -2.15 -31.03 6.42
CA ARG A 29 -3.18 -31.60 5.51
C ARG A 29 -4.29 -30.59 5.24
N ASP A 30 -4.75 -29.87 6.25
CA ASP A 30 -5.80 -28.85 6.11
C ASP A 30 -5.35 -27.71 5.19
N VAL A 31 -4.10 -27.26 5.35
CA VAL A 31 -3.52 -26.23 4.46
C VAL A 31 -3.41 -26.73 3.01
N LEU A 32 -3.01 -28.00 2.81
CA LEU A 32 -2.89 -28.58 1.48
C LEU A 32 -4.26 -28.87 0.82
N ALA A 33 -5.27 -29.22 1.62
CA ALA A 33 -6.64 -29.43 1.15
C ALA A 33 -7.30 -28.12 0.67
N ASN A 34 -6.88 -26.97 1.21
CA ASN A 34 -7.42 -25.64 0.90
C ASN A 34 -6.74 -24.95 -0.29
N ILE A 35 -5.81 -25.59 -0.99
CA ILE A 35 -5.12 -25.00 -2.17
C ILE A 35 -6.11 -24.51 -3.25
N PRO A 36 -7.14 -25.26 -3.67
CA PRO A 36 -8.10 -24.78 -4.67
C PRO A 36 -8.81 -23.49 -4.25
N ASP A 37 -9.23 -23.41 -2.99
CA ASP A 37 -9.91 -22.21 -2.45
C ASP A 37 -8.96 -21.03 -2.39
N THR A 38 -7.71 -21.27 -2.00
CA THR A 38 -6.66 -20.22 -1.96
C THR A 38 -6.36 -19.70 -3.37
N LEU A 39 -6.30 -20.57 -4.39
CA LEU A 39 -6.15 -20.17 -5.79
C LEU A 39 -7.35 -19.35 -6.27
N SER A 40 -8.56 -19.72 -5.87
CA SER A 40 -9.76 -18.97 -6.20
C SER A 40 -9.76 -17.58 -5.60
N GLN A 41 -9.38 -17.46 -4.32
CA GLN A 41 -9.21 -16.17 -3.65
C GLN A 41 -8.12 -15.31 -4.28
N LEU A 42 -6.99 -15.91 -4.66
CA LEU A 42 -5.91 -15.22 -5.37
C LEU A 42 -6.40 -14.64 -6.71
N ASN A 43 -7.22 -15.37 -7.46
CA ASN A 43 -7.80 -14.87 -8.70
C ASN A 43 -8.76 -13.69 -8.49
N ILE A 44 -9.50 -13.67 -7.39
CA ILE A 44 -10.34 -12.53 -7.01
C ILE A 44 -9.44 -11.32 -6.71
N GLN A 45 -8.41 -11.47 -5.89
CA GLN A 45 -7.44 -10.41 -5.59
C GLN A 45 -6.75 -9.86 -6.84
N VAL A 46 -6.36 -10.73 -7.77
CA VAL A 46 -5.81 -10.32 -9.08
C VAL A 46 -6.79 -9.44 -9.84
N SER A 47 -8.08 -9.77 -9.82
CA SER A 47 -9.12 -8.99 -10.50
C SER A 47 -9.34 -7.63 -9.83
N GLU A 48 -9.34 -7.55 -8.52
CA GLU A 48 -9.45 -6.32 -7.74
C GLU A 48 -8.26 -5.38 -7.97
N VAL A 49 -7.04 -5.92 -7.93
CA VAL A 49 -5.82 -5.14 -8.18
C VAL A 49 -5.76 -4.66 -9.63
N ARG A 50 -6.28 -5.44 -10.60
CA ARG A 50 -6.40 -4.97 -11.99
C ARG A 50 -7.26 -3.72 -12.09
N VAL A 51 -8.43 -3.71 -11.43
CA VAL A 51 -9.31 -2.53 -11.38
C VAL A 51 -8.60 -1.35 -10.72
N SER A 52 -7.88 -1.60 -9.63
CA SER A 52 -7.10 -0.56 -8.94
C SER A 52 -6.01 0.04 -9.85
N ILE A 53 -5.34 -0.76 -10.67
CA ILE A 53 -4.34 -0.28 -11.64
C ILE A 53 -4.99 0.60 -12.71
N GLU A 54 -6.14 0.22 -13.26
CA GLU A 54 -6.85 1.04 -14.25
C GLU A 54 -7.34 2.37 -13.64
N ASN A 55 -7.82 2.34 -12.41
CA ASN A 55 -8.18 3.55 -11.67
C ASN A 55 -6.96 4.46 -11.44
N ALA A 56 -5.82 3.87 -11.08
CA ALA A 56 -4.56 4.61 -10.90
C ALA A 56 -4.09 5.26 -12.20
N ARG A 57 -4.21 4.57 -13.37
CA ARG A 57 -3.92 5.14 -14.68
C ARG A 57 -4.80 6.35 -14.99
N SER A 58 -6.11 6.19 -14.83
CA SER A 58 -7.08 7.26 -15.08
C SER A 58 -6.82 8.45 -14.18
N LEU A 59 -6.51 8.20 -12.92
CA LEU A 59 -6.18 9.24 -11.95
C LEU A 59 -4.88 9.95 -12.30
N LEU A 60 -3.84 9.22 -12.72
CA LEU A 60 -2.56 9.82 -13.13
C LEU A 60 -2.73 10.75 -14.33
N VAL A 61 -3.57 10.39 -15.30
CA VAL A 61 -3.93 11.27 -16.43
C VAL A 61 -4.61 12.54 -15.93
N ALA A 62 -5.56 12.43 -15.01
CA ALA A 62 -6.25 13.60 -14.43
C ALA A 62 -5.28 14.49 -13.62
N LEU A 63 -4.38 13.91 -12.85
CA LEU A 63 -3.36 14.65 -12.10
C LEU A 63 -2.38 15.36 -13.02
N SER A 64 -1.96 14.74 -14.11
CA SER A 64 -1.03 15.34 -15.08
C SER A 64 -1.63 16.52 -15.85
N ALA A 65 -2.96 16.65 -15.90
CA ALA A 65 -3.65 17.82 -16.44
C ALA A 65 -3.70 19.01 -15.45
N THR A 66 -3.50 18.75 -14.15
CA THR A 66 -3.68 19.75 -13.08
C THR A 66 -2.37 20.16 -12.44
N TYR A 67 -1.43 19.24 -12.33
CA TYR A 67 -0.16 19.42 -11.60
C TYR A 67 1.04 19.32 -12.55
N PRO A 68 2.15 20.02 -12.27
CA PRO A 68 3.34 19.93 -13.08
C PRO A 68 3.98 18.54 -13.00
N PRO A 69 4.66 18.08 -14.08
CA PRO A 69 5.23 16.74 -14.17
C PRO A 69 6.21 16.39 -13.02
N GLU A 70 6.91 17.39 -12.49
CA GLU A 70 7.88 17.24 -11.42
C GLU A 70 7.22 16.72 -10.15
N SER A 71 5.96 17.11 -9.88
CA SER A 71 5.18 16.66 -8.71
C SER A 71 4.72 15.21 -8.83
N LEU A 72 4.74 14.63 -10.02
CA LEU A 72 4.23 13.29 -10.31
C LEU A 72 5.35 12.27 -10.59
N THR A 73 6.61 12.71 -10.62
CA THR A 73 7.75 11.86 -11.00
C THR A 73 7.84 10.56 -10.21
N SER A 74 7.51 10.59 -8.92
CA SER A 74 7.58 9.43 -8.03
C SER A 74 6.54 8.33 -8.35
N VAL A 75 5.45 8.69 -9.03
CA VAL A 75 4.33 7.78 -9.32
C VAL A 75 4.04 7.62 -10.81
N ALA A 76 4.79 8.30 -11.67
CA ALA A 76 4.56 8.33 -13.10
C ALA A 76 4.56 6.93 -13.75
N ASP A 77 5.43 6.04 -13.30
CA ASP A 77 5.56 4.66 -13.79
C ASP A 77 4.87 3.61 -12.91
N ALA A 78 4.26 4.02 -11.79
CA ALA A 78 3.69 3.11 -10.80
C ALA A 78 2.61 2.20 -11.39
N PRO A 79 1.63 2.65 -12.19
CA PRO A 79 0.63 1.78 -12.78
C PRO A 79 1.22 0.75 -13.76
N GLU A 80 2.25 1.13 -14.52
CA GLU A 80 2.91 0.23 -15.47
C GLU A 80 3.73 -0.85 -14.76
N ARG A 81 4.43 -0.48 -13.68
CA ARG A 81 5.13 -1.43 -12.83
C ARG A 81 4.16 -2.37 -12.12
N ALA A 82 3.05 -1.85 -11.61
CA ALA A 82 1.98 -2.65 -11.01
C ALA A 82 1.40 -3.66 -12.01
N ALA A 83 1.15 -3.26 -13.25
CA ALA A 83 0.65 -4.14 -14.30
C ALA A 83 1.64 -5.27 -14.65
N LYS A 84 2.95 -4.98 -14.68
CA LYS A 84 3.99 -6.01 -14.89
C LYS A 84 4.03 -7.01 -13.74
N LEU A 85 3.97 -6.55 -12.49
CA LEU A 85 3.91 -7.44 -11.32
C LEU A 85 2.65 -8.29 -11.32
N LEU A 86 1.48 -7.71 -11.63
CA LEU A 86 0.23 -8.44 -11.70
C LEU A 86 0.28 -9.55 -12.76
N LYS A 87 0.86 -9.26 -13.93
CA LYS A 87 1.06 -10.26 -14.97
C LYS A 87 1.98 -11.41 -14.51
N ALA A 88 3.08 -11.09 -13.82
CA ALA A 88 3.99 -12.09 -13.26
C ALA A 88 3.27 -12.96 -12.22
N ALA A 89 2.48 -12.35 -11.33
CA ALA A 89 1.69 -13.07 -10.34
C ALA A 89 0.66 -14.03 -10.99
N GLN A 90 0.01 -13.61 -12.09
CA GLN A 90 -0.92 -14.46 -12.84
C GLN A 90 -0.23 -15.70 -13.44
N VAL A 91 0.97 -15.52 -14.00
CA VAL A 91 1.77 -16.64 -14.52
C VAL A 91 2.13 -17.60 -13.41
N THR A 92 2.60 -17.07 -12.26
CA THR A 92 2.96 -17.90 -11.10
C THR A 92 1.74 -18.63 -10.53
N ALA A 93 0.56 -17.99 -10.48
CA ALA A 93 -0.67 -18.61 -10.03
C ALA A 93 -1.13 -19.74 -10.98
N ALA A 94 -0.98 -19.57 -12.30
CA ALA A 94 -1.26 -20.62 -13.28
C ALA A 94 -0.32 -21.81 -13.10
N GLN A 95 0.98 -21.56 -12.93
CA GLN A 95 1.98 -22.60 -12.62
C GLN A 95 1.68 -23.32 -11.31
N ALA A 96 1.22 -22.60 -10.28
CA ALA A 96 0.82 -23.20 -9.01
C ALA A 96 -0.35 -24.19 -9.19
N LYS A 97 -1.33 -23.85 -10.03
CA LYS A 97 -2.44 -24.74 -10.36
C LYS A 97 -1.96 -26.02 -11.05
N GLU A 98 -1.13 -25.88 -12.10
CA GLU A 98 -0.54 -27.02 -12.81
C GLU A 98 0.29 -27.91 -11.87
N THR A 99 1.10 -27.30 -11.01
CA THR A 99 1.93 -27.99 -10.02
C THR A 99 1.07 -28.77 -9.01
N TYR A 100 -0.06 -28.19 -8.59
CA TYR A 100 -1.02 -28.86 -7.72
C TYR A 100 -1.68 -30.06 -8.40
N GLU A 101 -2.14 -29.88 -9.65
CA GLU A 101 -2.74 -30.94 -10.46
C GLU A 101 -1.76 -32.10 -10.74
N ALA A 102 -0.45 -31.79 -10.83
CA ALA A 102 0.63 -32.79 -10.91
C ALA A 102 0.94 -33.49 -9.57
N GLY A 103 0.24 -33.16 -8.48
CA GLY A 103 0.37 -33.81 -7.16
C GLY A 103 1.45 -33.21 -6.26
N ASN A 104 2.14 -32.12 -6.68
CA ASN A 104 3.14 -31.46 -5.87
C ASN A 104 2.56 -30.28 -5.07
N SER A 105 1.74 -30.60 -4.06
CA SER A 105 1.02 -29.59 -3.25
C SER A 105 1.94 -28.66 -2.47
N VAL A 106 3.13 -29.10 -2.08
CA VAL A 106 4.10 -28.26 -1.32
C VAL A 106 4.65 -27.16 -2.20
N LEU A 107 5.09 -27.50 -3.41
CA LEU A 107 5.60 -26.52 -4.37
C LEU A 107 4.49 -25.57 -4.83
N ALA A 108 3.28 -26.09 -5.05
CA ALA A 108 2.12 -25.28 -5.41
C ALA A 108 1.82 -24.22 -4.33
N LEU A 109 1.89 -24.59 -3.05
CA LEU A 109 1.68 -23.65 -1.93
C LEU A 109 2.73 -22.53 -1.91
N GLU A 110 4.01 -22.86 -2.16
CA GLU A 110 5.06 -21.84 -2.24
C GLU A 110 4.85 -20.88 -3.42
N GLN A 111 4.43 -21.41 -4.57
CA GLN A 111 4.09 -20.59 -5.74
C GLN A 111 2.88 -19.68 -5.47
N ILE A 112 1.86 -20.17 -4.76
CA ILE A 112 0.69 -19.36 -4.35
C ILE A 112 1.13 -18.22 -3.43
N ARG A 113 1.99 -18.48 -2.45
CA ARG A 113 2.51 -17.46 -1.55
C ARG A 113 3.29 -16.38 -2.30
N LEU A 114 4.15 -16.80 -3.24
CA LEU A 114 4.89 -15.88 -4.10
C LEU A 114 3.94 -15.02 -4.95
N ALA A 115 2.96 -15.63 -5.60
CA ALA A 115 1.96 -14.93 -6.40
C ALA A 115 1.16 -13.94 -5.55
N SER A 116 0.70 -14.35 -4.36
CA SER A 116 -0.05 -13.47 -3.44
C SER A 116 0.78 -12.27 -2.99
N SER A 117 2.04 -12.47 -2.62
CA SER A 117 2.96 -11.38 -2.27
C SER A 117 3.15 -10.41 -3.44
N THR A 118 3.27 -10.92 -4.66
CA THR A 118 3.44 -10.11 -5.87
C THR A 118 2.17 -9.32 -6.21
N VAL A 119 0.97 -9.89 -5.99
CA VAL A 119 -0.32 -9.18 -6.13
C VAL A 119 -0.42 -8.03 -5.13
N THR A 120 -0.03 -8.28 -3.88
CA THR A 120 -0.01 -7.23 -2.83
C THR A 120 0.89 -6.07 -3.23
N GLN A 121 2.12 -6.34 -3.70
CA GLN A 121 3.04 -5.30 -4.18
C GLN A 121 2.48 -4.51 -5.36
N ALA A 122 1.79 -5.19 -6.29
CA ALA A 122 1.12 -4.51 -7.40
C ALA A 122 0.01 -3.56 -6.91
N GLY A 123 -0.78 -4.00 -5.92
CA GLY A 123 -1.80 -3.18 -5.28
C GLY A 123 -1.23 -1.96 -4.56
N GLU A 124 -0.12 -2.12 -3.85
CA GLU A 124 0.58 -1.02 -3.18
C GLU A 124 1.06 0.05 -4.17
N LEU A 125 1.62 -0.35 -5.32
CA LEU A 125 2.01 0.59 -6.37
C LEU A 125 0.82 1.37 -6.94
N ALA A 126 -0.31 0.72 -7.17
CA ALA A 126 -1.53 1.40 -7.61
C ALA A 126 -2.04 2.40 -6.55
N ASN A 127 -2.00 2.02 -5.27
CA ASN A 127 -2.42 2.86 -4.15
C ASN A 127 -1.49 4.08 -3.93
N GLN A 128 -0.22 4.01 -4.32
CA GLN A 128 0.70 5.16 -4.24
C GLN A 128 0.19 6.35 -5.07
N VAL A 129 -0.45 6.11 -6.21
CA VAL A 129 -1.03 7.18 -7.03
C VAL A 129 -2.18 7.85 -6.28
N MET A 130 -3.04 7.07 -5.60
CA MET A 130 -4.13 7.60 -4.79
C MET A 130 -3.63 8.43 -3.61
N ALA A 131 -2.58 7.95 -2.92
CA ALA A 131 -1.94 8.67 -1.83
C ALA A 131 -1.32 9.99 -2.31
N THR A 132 -0.66 9.99 -3.46
CA THR A 132 -0.07 11.20 -4.06
C THR A 132 -1.14 12.24 -4.38
N ARG A 133 -2.31 11.84 -4.89
CA ARG A 133 -3.44 12.74 -5.08
C ARG A 133 -3.79 13.48 -3.80
N SER A 134 -4.00 12.73 -2.71
CA SER A 134 -4.37 13.32 -1.42
C SER A 134 -3.31 14.28 -0.88
N LEU A 135 -2.03 13.96 -1.07
CA LEU A 135 -0.92 14.84 -0.69
C LEU A 135 -0.93 16.15 -1.50
N LEU A 136 -1.15 16.08 -2.81
CA LEU A 136 -1.19 17.25 -3.69
C LEU A 136 -2.41 18.14 -3.39
N GLU A 137 -3.58 17.56 -3.18
CA GLU A 137 -4.80 18.28 -2.80
C GLU A 137 -4.62 19.01 -1.46
N ASN A 138 -4.03 18.36 -0.46
CA ASN A 138 -3.73 18.97 0.82
C ASN A 138 -2.69 20.10 0.71
N ALA A 139 -1.64 19.90 -0.09
CA ALA A 139 -0.62 20.93 -0.33
C ALA A 139 -1.24 22.16 -1.03
N ALA A 140 -2.10 21.97 -2.02
CA ALA A 140 -2.80 23.05 -2.70
C ALA A 140 -3.73 23.82 -1.76
N ALA A 141 -4.47 23.11 -0.89
CA ALA A 141 -5.36 23.75 0.10
C ALA A 141 -4.55 24.56 1.11
N ASN A 142 -3.44 24.02 1.62
CA ASN A 142 -2.56 24.73 2.55
C ASN A 142 -1.93 25.97 1.91
N LEU A 143 -1.50 25.88 0.65
CA LEU A 143 -0.97 27.02 -0.09
C LEU A 143 -2.03 28.12 -0.26
N THR A 144 -3.24 27.76 -0.63
CA THR A 144 -4.37 28.71 -0.76
C THR A 144 -4.66 29.41 0.57
N ALA A 145 -4.68 28.66 1.68
CA ALA A 145 -4.88 29.22 3.00
C ALA A 145 -3.77 30.20 3.41
N ALA A 146 -2.51 29.85 3.11
CA ALA A 146 -1.36 30.71 3.38
C ALA A 146 -1.41 32.01 2.56
N ILE A 147 -1.74 31.92 1.26
CA ILE A 147 -1.90 33.09 0.38
C ILE A 147 -3.03 33.98 0.91
N THR A 148 -4.16 33.42 1.31
CA THR A 148 -5.28 34.17 1.88
C THR A 148 -4.87 34.91 3.17
N SER A 149 -4.15 34.23 4.07
CA SER A 149 -3.64 34.83 5.30
C SER A 149 -2.70 36.01 5.02
N ILE A 150 -1.71 35.80 4.15
CA ILE A 150 -0.74 36.85 3.76
C ILE A 150 -1.47 38.02 3.09
N SER A 151 -2.45 37.76 2.22
CA SER A 151 -3.23 38.82 1.57
C SER A 151 -4.00 39.68 2.60
N SER A 152 -4.61 39.02 3.60
CA SER A 152 -5.28 39.72 4.70
C SER A 152 -4.31 40.58 5.53
N ASP A 153 -3.13 40.03 5.84
CA ASP A 153 -2.09 40.75 6.59
C ASP A 153 -1.59 41.99 5.82
N ILE A 154 -1.46 41.87 4.48
CA ILE A 154 -1.10 43.01 3.61
C ILE A 154 -2.20 44.06 3.60
N GLU A 155 -3.48 43.67 3.52
CA GLU A 155 -4.60 44.61 3.58
C GLU A 155 -4.66 45.34 4.93
N ASP A 156 -4.47 44.64 6.04
CA ASP A 156 -4.41 45.20 7.37
C ASP A 156 -3.24 46.19 7.53
N ALA A 157 -2.07 45.82 7.03
CA ALA A 157 -0.90 46.71 7.02
C ALA A 157 -1.16 47.98 6.22
N ARG A 158 -1.77 47.89 5.05
CA ARG A 158 -2.18 49.06 4.22
C ARG A 158 -3.16 49.95 4.96
N ARG A 159 -4.17 49.35 5.68
CA ARG A 159 -5.12 50.09 6.47
C ARG A 159 -4.47 50.87 7.62
N LEU A 160 -3.52 50.25 8.30
CA LEU A 160 -2.77 50.90 9.40
C LEU A 160 -1.86 52.01 8.91
N GLY A 161 -1.35 51.95 7.68
CA GLY A 161 -0.47 52.94 7.05
C GLY A 161 -1.20 54.11 6.34
N GLN A 162 -2.52 54.19 6.43
CA GLN A 162 -3.29 55.35 5.87
C GLN A 162 -2.91 56.67 6.58
N PRO A 163 -3.11 57.85 5.92
CA PRO A 163 -2.65 59.18 6.46
C PRO A 163 -3.10 59.51 7.87
N ASN A 164 -4.16 58.86 8.36
CA ASN A 164 -4.67 58.97 9.74
C ASN A 164 -4.50 57.68 10.54
N GLY A 165 -3.68 56.73 10.04
CA GLY A 165 -3.42 55.48 10.72
C GLY A 165 -2.36 55.61 11.83
N PRO A 166 -2.29 54.60 12.74
CA PRO A 166 -1.39 54.63 13.88
C PRO A 166 0.09 54.46 13.53
N VAL A 167 0.40 54.04 12.27
CA VAL A 167 1.78 53.79 11.83
C VAL A 167 2.09 54.59 10.55
N PRO A 168 3.23 55.32 10.50
CA PRO A 168 3.61 56.06 9.30
C PRO A 168 3.79 55.17 8.09
N ALA A 169 3.24 55.57 6.92
CA ALA A 169 3.33 54.82 5.67
C ALA A 169 4.78 54.53 5.26
N ALA A 170 5.70 55.48 5.52
CA ALA A 170 7.12 55.28 5.24
C ALA A 170 7.78 54.06 5.92
N VAL A 171 7.19 53.56 7.01
CA VAL A 171 7.66 52.36 7.72
C VAL A 171 7.02 51.09 7.13
N LEU A 172 5.76 51.16 6.66
CA LEU A 172 4.99 49.99 6.19
C LEU A 172 5.21 49.70 4.71
N ASP A 173 5.35 50.74 3.86
CA ASP A 173 5.48 50.55 2.41
C ASP A 173 6.62 49.61 1.99
N PRO A 174 7.84 49.69 2.54
CA PRO A 174 8.92 48.76 2.17
C PRO A 174 8.67 47.34 2.68
N LEU A 175 7.92 47.14 3.76
CA LEU A 175 7.56 45.80 4.27
C LEU A 175 6.47 45.13 3.43
N VAL A 176 5.44 45.92 3.06
CA VAL A 176 4.36 45.46 2.16
C VAL A 176 4.92 45.11 0.76
N ALA A 177 5.83 45.93 0.22
CA ALA A 177 6.47 45.67 -1.06
C ALA A 177 7.33 44.38 -1.08
N ARG A 178 7.88 43.97 0.05
CA ARG A 178 8.64 42.71 0.20
C ARG A 178 7.73 41.48 0.36
N ALA A 179 6.49 41.65 0.77
CA ALA A 179 5.52 40.58 0.97
C ALA A 179 4.64 40.31 -0.24
N GLN A 180 4.72 41.13 -1.27
CA GLN A 180 4.08 40.94 -2.59
C GLN A 180 4.99 40.18 -3.56
#